data_e3ec16280469e4684c325a74409e5c4c
#
_entry.id   e3ec16280469e4684c325a74409e5c4c
#
_cell.length_a   1.000
_cell.length_b   1.000
_cell.length_c   1.000
_cell.angle_alpha   90.00
_cell.angle_beta   90.00
_cell.angle_gamma   90.00
#
_symmetry.space_group_name_H-M   'P 1'
#
loop_
_entity.id
_entity.type
_entity.pdbx_description
1 polymer ?
#
loop_
_entity_poly.entity_id
_entity_poly.type
_entity_poly.pdbx_seq_one_letter_code
_entity_poly.pdbx_strand_id
1 'polypeptide(L)'
;MSNINNVSGTSGGLSVNAKRWIYICISLIVLVFIKNVSFPASIATIKDATLTPEGQNALAVLIFALLLWITEAIPFHFTGLLAMALLALFGVDSFGGIVKTGFGNINVIFFIGVFILSAFINKSGLGKRLVNVCLSITGNSTKYVILGFLVVGVLLSMWISNMAVAAMLMPWPSG
;
A
#
# COMPACT_ATOMS: atom_id res chain seq x y z
N MET A 1 -31.92 15.26 -34.82
CA MET A 1 -30.75 14.89 -35.64
C MET A 1 -29.75 16.01 -35.55
N SER A 2 -28.77 15.89 -34.67
CA SER A 2 -27.53 16.66 -34.73
C SER A 2 -26.43 15.86 -34.04
N ASN A 3 -25.44 15.51 -34.86
CA ASN A 3 -24.21 14.79 -34.56
C ASN A 3 -23.45 15.45 -33.41
N ILE A 4 -23.22 14.69 -32.32
CA ILE A 4 -22.15 14.97 -31.37
C ILE A 4 -21.16 13.79 -31.43
N ASN A 5 -20.51 13.65 -32.56
CA ASN A 5 -19.31 12.86 -32.70
C ASN A 5 -18.15 13.80 -33.01
N ASN A 6 -17.10 13.69 -32.28
CA ASN A 6 -15.75 14.22 -32.41
C ASN A 6 -15.36 15.32 -31.39
N VAL A 7 -15.02 14.87 -30.22
CA VAL A 7 -13.90 15.46 -29.48
C VAL A 7 -12.87 14.34 -29.26
N SER A 8 -12.19 13.97 -30.32
CA SER A 8 -10.92 13.26 -30.26
C SER A 8 -9.84 14.26 -29.90
N GLY A 9 -9.75 14.56 -28.59
CA GLY A 9 -8.57 15.21 -28.03
C GLY A 9 -7.39 14.25 -28.08
N THR A 10 -6.58 14.34 -29.13
CA THR A 10 -5.26 13.74 -29.23
C THR A 10 -4.30 14.46 -28.27
N SER A 11 -4.42 14.18 -26.97
CA SER A 11 -3.29 14.37 -26.08
C SER A 11 -2.43 13.11 -26.19
N GLY A 12 -1.21 13.23 -26.70
CA GLY A 12 -0.21 12.15 -26.88
C GLY A 12 0.30 11.55 -25.58
N GLY A 13 -0.59 11.18 -24.69
CA GLY A 13 -0.31 10.42 -23.46
C GLY A 13 -0.43 8.94 -23.73
N LEU A 14 0.61 8.18 -23.40
CA LEU A 14 0.58 6.72 -23.39
C LEU A 14 -0.67 6.25 -22.66
N SER A 15 -1.36 5.23 -23.18
CA SER A 15 -2.51 4.63 -22.51
C SER A 15 -2.13 4.17 -21.11
N VAL A 16 -3.07 4.18 -20.17
CA VAL A 16 -2.82 3.78 -18.76
C VAL A 16 -2.16 2.40 -18.68
N ASN A 17 -2.57 1.48 -19.57
CA ASN A 17 -1.99 0.15 -19.65
C ASN A 17 -0.54 0.18 -20.18
N ALA A 18 -0.22 1.02 -21.15
CA ALA A 18 1.15 1.17 -21.65
C ALA A 18 2.09 1.71 -20.55
N LYS A 19 1.65 2.67 -19.75
CA LYS A 19 2.42 3.20 -18.60
C LYS A 19 2.69 2.10 -17.57
N ARG A 20 1.70 1.27 -17.24
CA ARG A 20 1.87 0.14 -16.32
C ARG A 20 2.93 -0.85 -16.81
N TRP A 21 2.87 -1.24 -18.07
CA TRP A 21 3.85 -2.14 -18.67
C TRP A 21 5.27 -1.54 -18.66
N ILE A 22 5.41 -0.25 -18.93
CA ILE A 22 6.69 0.45 -18.87
C ILE A 22 7.26 0.39 -17.44
N TYR A 23 6.46 0.67 -16.41
CA TYR A 23 6.91 0.61 -15.02
C TYR A 23 7.31 -0.82 -14.60
N ILE A 24 6.57 -1.84 -15.01
CA ILE A 24 6.92 -3.23 -14.77
C ILE A 24 8.26 -3.58 -15.44
N CYS A 25 8.44 -3.21 -16.71
CA CYS A 25 9.70 -3.43 -17.42
C CYS A 25 10.88 -2.72 -16.75
N ILE A 26 10.71 -1.46 -16.35
CA ILE A 26 11.75 -0.71 -15.63
C ILE A 26 12.11 -1.40 -14.33
N SER A 27 11.11 -1.81 -13.53
CA SER A 27 11.31 -2.51 -12.27
C SER A 27 12.07 -3.83 -12.47
N LEU A 28 11.75 -4.59 -13.51
CA LEU A 28 12.46 -5.82 -13.87
C LEU A 28 13.91 -5.55 -14.29
N ILE A 29 14.15 -4.51 -15.09
CA ILE A 29 15.51 -4.11 -15.49
C ILE A 29 16.34 -3.75 -14.26
N VAL A 30 15.77 -2.96 -13.34
CA VAL A 30 16.44 -2.57 -12.10
C VAL A 30 16.74 -3.81 -11.23
N LEU A 31 15.81 -4.75 -11.12
CA LEU A 31 16.01 -6.00 -10.38
C LEU A 31 17.19 -6.80 -10.94
N VAL A 32 17.22 -7.03 -12.27
CA VAL A 32 18.30 -7.74 -12.94
C VAL A 32 19.63 -6.98 -12.81
N PHE A 33 19.59 -5.67 -12.93
CA PHE A 33 20.76 -4.83 -12.77
C PHE A 33 21.38 -4.95 -11.38
N ILE A 34 20.59 -4.78 -10.31
CA ILE A 34 21.09 -4.88 -8.93
C ILE A 34 21.60 -6.29 -8.61
N LYS A 35 20.93 -7.33 -9.12
CA LYS A 35 21.37 -8.71 -8.93
C LYS A 35 22.74 -8.98 -9.54
N ASN A 36 23.06 -8.38 -10.70
CA ASN A 36 24.28 -8.64 -11.45
C ASN A 36 25.41 -7.63 -11.18
N VAL A 37 25.12 -6.52 -10.53
CA VAL A 37 26.14 -5.51 -10.18
C VAL A 37 27.00 -6.02 -9.03
N SER A 38 28.33 -6.04 -9.24
CA SER A 38 29.29 -6.25 -8.15
C SER A 38 29.42 -4.96 -7.36
N PHE A 39 28.94 -4.92 -6.13
CA PHE A 39 29.10 -3.75 -5.27
C PHE A 39 30.57 -3.63 -4.82
N PRO A 40 31.18 -2.43 -4.93
CA PRO A 40 32.53 -2.21 -4.42
C PRO A 40 32.56 -2.42 -2.90
N ALA A 41 33.69 -2.96 -2.39
CA ALA A 41 33.86 -3.32 -0.99
C ALA A 41 33.53 -2.19 0.00
N SER A 42 33.71 -0.93 -0.42
CA SER A 42 33.39 0.27 0.39
C SER A 42 31.91 0.45 0.69
N ILE A 43 31.01 -0.12 -0.15
CA ILE A 43 29.56 -0.06 0.03
C ILE A 43 29.03 -1.39 0.57
N ALA A 44 29.73 -2.49 0.25
CA ALA A 44 29.37 -3.85 0.66
C ALA A 44 29.69 -4.14 2.14
N THR A 45 30.49 -3.31 2.81
CA THR A 45 30.87 -3.50 4.22
C THR A 45 30.38 -2.35 5.08
N ILE A 46 29.47 -2.63 6.01
CA ILE A 46 29.01 -1.70 7.04
C ILE A 46 29.28 -2.36 8.41
N LYS A 47 30.19 -1.79 9.20
CA LYS A 47 30.50 -2.24 10.57
C LYS A 47 30.70 -3.77 10.67
N ASP A 48 31.68 -4.32 9.98
CA ASP A 48 32.04 -5.76 9.98
C ASP A 48 31.02 -6.72 9.33
N ALA A 49 29.91 -6.22 8.78
CA ALA A 49 28.97 -7.01 8.01
C ALA A 49 29.23 -6.83 6.51
N THR A 50 29.60 -7.93 5.83
CA THR A 50 29.73 -7.97 4.37
C THR A 50 28.38 -8.34 3.74
N LEU A 51 28.00 -7.67 2.66
CA LEU A 51 26.82 -8.02 1.89
C LEU A 51 27.02 -9.38 1.22
N THR A 52 26.30 -10.38 1.72
CA THR A 52 26.32 -11.73 1.12
C THR A 52 25.54 -11.73 -0.21
N PRO A 53 25.78 -12.71 -1.10
CA PRO A 53 24.99 -12.85 -2.33
C PRO A 53 23.50 -12.96 -2.09
N GLU A 54 23.08 -13.63 -1.01
CA GLU A 54 21.68 -13.75 -0.59
C GLU A 54 21.14 -12.37 -0.16
N GLY A 55 21.94 -11.60 0.58
CA GLY A 55 21.60 -10.23 0.97
C GLY A 55 21.43 -9.29 -0.22
N GLN A 56 22.30 -9.43 -1.24
CA GLN A 56 22.17 -8.70 -2.50
C GLN A 56 20.89 -9.07 -3.26
N ASN A 57 20.56 -10.34 -3.33
CA ASN A 57 19.32 -10.82 -3.93
C ASN A 57 18.09 -10.29 -3.18
N ALA A 58 18.12 -10.28 -1.84
CA ALA A 58 17.06 -9.70 -1.02
C ALA A 58 16.89 -8.20 -1.28
N LEU A 59 18.00 -7.45 -1.38
CA LEU A 59 17.99 -6.02 -1.70
C LEU A 59 17.38 -5.75 -3.09
N ALA A 60 17.75 -6.58 -4.09
CA ALA A 60 17.20 -6.46 -5.44
C ALA A 60 15.67 -6.64 -5.45
N VAL A 61 15.17 -7.66 -4.74
CA VAL A 61 13.72 -7.91 -4.61
C VAL A 61 13.03 -6.79 -3.83
N LEU A 62 13.67 -6.26 -2.77
CA LEU A 62 13.12 -5.13 -2.01
C LEU A 62 12.93 -3.89 -2.89
N ILE A 63 13.96 -3.50 -3.65
CA ILE A 63 13.89 -2.33 -4.52
C ILE A 63 12.85 -2.55 -5.63
N PHE A 64 12.78 -3.74 -6.19
CA PHE A 64 11.77 -4.11 -7.17
C PHE A 64 10.34 -3.96 -6.59
N ALA A 65 10.07 -4.48 -5.40
CA ALA A 65 8.78 -4.37 -4.74
C ALA A 65 8.42 -2.92 -4.43
N LEU A 66 9.39 -2.11 -3.95
CA LEU A 66 9.19 -0.68 -3.69
C LEU A 66 8.83 0.09 -4.97
N LEU A 67 9.50 -0.18 -6.08
CA LEU A 67 9.17 0.46 -7.36
C LEU A 67 7.75 0.11 -7.83
N LEU A 68 7.34 -1.15 -7.68
CA LEU A 68 5.97 -1.57 -8.02
C LEU A 68 4.92 -0.93 -7.10
N TRP A 69 5.22 -0.75 -5.81
CA TRP A 69 4.33 -0.10 -4.85
C TRP A 69 4.21 1.41 -5.10
N ILE A 70 5.32 2.09 -5.37
CA ILE A 70 5.32 3.54 -5.66
C ILE A 70 4.60 3.85 -6.98
N THR A 71 4.79 2.99 -7.99
CA THR A 71 4.18 3.19 -9.32
C THR A 71 2.75 2.67 -9.41
N GLU A 72 2.29 1.92 -8.39
CA GLU A 72 0.98 1.24 -8.38
C GLU A 72 0.72 0.44 -9.68
N ALA A 73 1.80 -0.06 -10.31
CA ALA A 73 1.71 -0.79 -11.56
C ALA A 73 0.94 -2.12 -11.41
N ILE A 74 1.06 -2.73 -10.24
CA ILE A 74 0.37 -3.98 -9.84
C ILE A 74 -0.28 -3.74 -8.47
N PRO A 75 -1.46 -4.33 -8.18
CA PRO A 75 -2.09 -4.23 -6.87
C PRO A 75 -1.16 -4.70 -5.74
N PHE A 76 -1.16 -4.00 -4.60
CA PHE A 76 -0.24 -4.17 -3.47
C PHE A 76 -0.07 -5.63 -3.01
N HIS A 77 -1.17 -6.37 -2.92
CA HIS A 77 -1.18 -7.76 -2.46
C HIS A 77 -0.46 -8.72 -3.44
N PHE A 78 -0.59 -8.50 -4.75
CA PHE A 78 0.14 -9.29 -5.75
C PHE A 78 1.64 -8.99 -5.72
N THR A 79 2.03 -7.74 -5.52
CA THR A 79 3.44 -7.35 -5.39
C THR A 79 4.09 -8.04 -4.20
N GLY A 80 3.39 -8.12 -3.05
CA GLY A 80 3.90 -8.82 -1.87
C GLY A 80 4.10 -10.32 -2.11
N LEU A 81 3.13 -10.99 -2.72
CA LEU A 81 3.25 -12.42 -3.07
C LEU A 81 4.37 -12.66 -4.09
N LEU A 82 4.48 -11.80 -5.10
CA LEU A 82 5.53 -11.86 -6.10
C LEU A 82 6.92 -11.69 -5.47
N ALA A 83 7.08 -10.74 -4.55
CA ALA A 83 8.33 -10.54 -3.81
C ALA A 83 8.71 -11.79 -3.02
N MET A 84 7.78 -12.42 -2.30
CA MET A 84 8.03 -13.67 -1.58
C MET A 84 8.46 -14.80 -2.52
N ALA A 85 7.81 -14.94 -3.68
CA ALA A 85 8.17 -15.93 -4.68
C ALA A 85 9.60 -15.68 -5.24
N LEU A 86 9.94 -14.42 -5.53
CA LEU A 86 11.26 -14.03 -6.02
C LEU A 86 12.37 -14.28 -4.99
N LEU A 87 12.12 -14.03 -3.70
CA LEU A 87 13.06 -14.35 -2.63
C LEU A 87 13.39 -15.85 -2.59
N ALA A 88 12.36 -16.71 -2.77
CA ALA A 88 12.56 -18.14 -2.85
C ALA A 88 13.34 -18.56 -4.11
N LEU A 89 12.96 -18.01 -5.27
CA LEU A 89 13.60 -18.31 -6.56
C LEU A 89 15.08 -17.86 -6.60
N PHE A 90 15.42 -16.78 -5.91
CA PHE A 90 16.80 -16.28 -5.85
C PHE A 90 17.62 -16.92 -4.72
N GLY A 91 17.04 -17.88 -4.00
CA GLY A 91 17.76 -18.64 -2.99
C GLY A 91 18.12 -17.82 -1.75
N VAL A 92 17.36 -16.76 -1.43
CA VAL A 92 17.58 -15.97 -0.22
C VAL A 92 17.29 -16.81 1.03
N ASP A 93 16.23 -17.61 0.96
CA ASP A 93 15.90 -18.63 1.97
C ASP A 93 15.06 -19.73 1.29
N SER A 94 14.85 -20.83 1.99
CA SER A 94 13.96 -21.89 1.54
C SER A 94 12.53 -21.37 1.39
N PHE A 95 11.77 -21.93 0.46
CA PHE A 95 10.36 -21.56 0.27
C PHE A 95 9.55 -21.66 1.58
N GLY A 96 9.78 -22.75 2.34
CA GLY A 96 9.14 -22.94 3.65
C GLY A 96 9.54 -21.88 4.68
N GLY A 97 10.83 -21.46 4.68
CA GLY A 97 11.35 -20.39 5.54
C GLY A 97 10.68 -19.04 5.25
N ILE A 98 10.61 -18.69 3.97
CA ILE A 98 9.97 -17.42 3.53
C ILE A 98 8.47 -17.39 3.87
N VAL A 99 7.76 -18.49 3.59
CA VAL A 99 6.33 -18.60 3.94
C VAL A 99 6.12 -18.52 5.45
N LYS A 100 6.95 -19.22 6.23
CA LYS A 100 6.89 -19.18 7.70
C LYS A 100 7.18 -17.77 8.23
N THR A 101 8.18 -17.09 7.71
CA THR A 101 8.54 -15.73 8.13
C THR A 101 7.47 -14.71 7.71
N GLY A 102 6.89 -14.84 6.51
CA GLY A 102 5.87 -13.95 5.98
C GLY A 102 4.51 -14.17 6.64
N PHE A 103 3.97 -15.39 6.60
CA PHE A 103 2.61 -15.67 7.07
C PHE A 103 2.56 -16.19 8.51
N GLY A 104 3.62 -16.85 9.00
CA GLY A 104 3.71 -17.37 10.36
C GLY A 104 4.15 -16.35 11.41
N ASN A 105 4.36 -15.09 11.02
CA ASN A 105 4.73 -14.04 11.95
C ASN A 105 3.53 -13.64 12.82
N ILE A 106 3.77 -13.47 14.11
CA ILE A 106 2.74 -13.07 15.08
C ILE A 106 2.03 -11.77 14.70
N ASN A 107 2.75 -10.84 14.05
CA ASN A 107 2.16 -9.60 13.58
C ASN A 107 1.08 -9.83 12.50
N VAL A 108 1.26 -10.83 11.62
CA VAL A 108 0.26 -11.16 10.60
C VAL A 108 -1.02 -11.67 11.26
N ILE A 109 -0.90 -12.54 12.27
CA ILE A 109 -2.04 -13.04 13.05
C ILE A 109 -2.75 -11.87 13.75
N PHE A 110 -1.98 -10.95 14.34
CA PHE A 110 -2.51 -9.75 14.95
C PHE A 110 -3.29 -8.89 13.95
N PHE A 111 -2.72 -8.64 12.74
CA PHE A 111 -3.41 -7.88 11.70
C PHE A 111 -4.70 -8.55 11.21
N ILE A 112 -4.74 -9.87 11.11
CA ILE A 112 -5.98 -10.59 10.77
C ILE A 112 -7.07 -10.25 11.81
N GLY A 113 -6.74 -10.28 13.10
CA GLY A 113 -7.67 -9.88 14.17
C GLY A 113 -8.15 -8.43 14.03
N VAL A 114 -7.23 -7.50 13.74
CA VAL A 114 -7.56 -6.09 13.50
C VAL A 114 -8.46 -5.91 12.27
N PHE A 115 -8.24 -6.63 11.20
CA PHE A 115 -9.11 -6.57 10.00
C PHE A 115 -10.52 -7.10 10.28
N ILE A 116 -10.65 -8.19 11.05
CA ILE A 116 -11.96 -8.71 11.47
C ILE A 116 -12.68 -7.66 12.33
N LEU A 117 -11.99 -7.07 13.29
CA LEU A 117 -12.55 -6.01 14.14
C LEU A 117 -12.98 -4.78 13.31
N SER A 118 -12.12 -4.35 12.37
CA SER A 118 -12.43 -3.25 11.46
C SER A 118 -13.67 -3.53 10.62
N ALA A 119 -13.80 -4.74 10.06
CA ALA A 119 -14.98 -5.14 9.30
C ALA A 119 -16.25 -5.12 10.17
N PHE A 120 -16.14 -5.53 11.43
CA PHE A 120 -17.25 -5.49 12.39
C PHE A 120 -17.67 -4.04 12.70
N ILE A 121 -16.72 -3.14 12.98
CA ILE A 121 -16.98 -1.71 13.24
C ILE A 121 -17.67 -1.06 12.03
N ASN A 122 -17.20 -1.34 10.81
CA ASN A 122 -17.82 -0.84 9.59
C ASN A 122 -19.26 -1.33 9.44
N LYS A 123 -19.51 -2.63 9.68
CA LYS A 123 -20.84 -3.25 9.53
C LYS A 123 -21.82 -2.82 10.63
N SER A 124 -21.35 -2.56 11.83
CA SER A 124 -22.19 -2.16 12.98
C SER A 124 -22.71 -0.71 12.89
N GLY A 125 -22.16 0.10 11.98
CA GLY A 125 -22.44 1.51 11.86
C GLY A 125 -21.94 2.36 13.06
N LEU A 126 -21.03 1.81 13.84
CA LEU A 126 -20.44 2.49 15.00
C LEU A 126 -19.80 3.82 14.61
N GLY A 127 -19.10 3.88 13.46
CA GLY A 127 -18.49 5.10 12.94
C GLY A 127 -19.51 6.24 12.79
N LYS A 128 -20.67 5.96 12.17
CA LYS A 128 -21.75 6.97 12.02
C LYS A 128 -22.28 7.43 13.37
N ARG A 129 -22.41 6.53 14.34
CA ARG A 129 -22.87 6.89 15.69
C ARG A 129 -21.87 7.80 16.39
N LEU A 130 -20.56 7.51 16.29
CA LEU A 130 -19.51 8.36 16.86
C LEU A 130 -19.50 9.76 16.23
N VAL A 131 -19.66 9.85 14.91
CA VAL A 131 -19.77 11.15 14.22
C VAL A 131 -20.97 11.93 14.71
N ASN A 132 -22.15 11.31 14.83
CA ASN A 132 -23.36 11.98 15.32
C ASN A 132 -23.22 12.45 16.76
N VAL A 133 -22.64 11.65 17.64
CA VAL A 133 -22.35 12.04 19.03
C VAL A 133 -21.38 13.21 19.06
N CYS A 134 -20.34 13.19 18.24
CA CYS A 134 -19.39 14.29 18.15
C CYS A 134 -20.08 15.59 17.73
N LEU A 135 -20.89 15.54 16.67
CA LEU A 135 -21.64 16.72 16.17
C LEU A 135 -22.63 17.25 17.21
N SER A 136 -23.26 16.38 18.00
CA SER A 136 -24.20 16.81 19.05
C SER A 136 -23.49 17.54 20.21
N ILE A 137 -22.25 17.21 20.49
CA ILE A 137 -21.46 17.85 21.56
C ILE A 137 -20.79 19.15 21.10
N THR A 138 -20.38 19.22 19.83
CA THR A 138 -19.62 20.37 19.30
C THR A 138 -20.48 21.60 19.01
N GLY A 139 -21.80 21.46 18.93
CA GLY A 139 -22.74 22.59 18.67
C GLY A 139 -22.51 23.24 17.30
N ASN A 140 -22.90 24.52 17.17
CA ASN A 140 -22.91 25.27 15.91
C ASN A 140 -21.57 26.01 15.59
N SER A 141 -20.54 25.87 16.43
CA SER A 141 -19.30 26.59 16.21
C SER A 141 -18.37 25.79 15.26
N THR A 142 -18.03 26.38 14.12
CA THR A 142 -17.17 25.75 13.08
C THR A 142 -15.86 25.24 13.64
N LYS A 143 -15.24 25.96 14.60
CA LYS A 143 -13.97 25.55 15.22
C LYS A 143 -14.12 24.25 16.00
N TYR A 144 -15.17 24.11 16.80
CA TYR A 144 -15.41 22.89 17.58
C TYR A 144 -15.84 21.72 16.69
N VAL A 145 -16.58 21.98 15.61
CA VAL A 145 -16.96 20.96 14.63
C VAL A 145 -15.70 20.39 13.96
N ILE A 146 -14.78 21.25 13.48
CA ILE A 146 -13.51 20.80 12.86
C ILE A 146 -12.69 20.00 13.86
N LEU A 147 -12.56 20.49 15.09
CA LEU A 147 -11.79 19.78 16.14
C LEU A 147 -12.43 18.42 16.45
N GLY A 148 -13.75 18.36 16.54
CA GLY A 148 -14.48 17.11 16.74
C GLY A 148 -14.26 16.10 15.61
N PHE A 149 -14.32 16.55 14.36
CA PHE A 149 -14.01 15.70 13.22
C PHE A 149 -12.56 15.17 13.24
N LEU A 150 -11.60 16.01 13.61
CA LEU A 150 -10.21 15.60 13.76
C LEU A 150 -10.06 14.53 14.84
N VAL A 151 -10.65 14.74 16.03
CA VAL A 151 -10.57 13.78 17.13
C VAL A 151 -11.21 12.44 16.75
N VAL A 152 -12.43 12.48 16.22
CA VAL A 152 -13.14 11.25 15.77
C VAL A 152 -12.39 10.57 14.64
N GLY A 153 -11.86 11.35 13.69
CA GLY A 153 -11.05 10.85 12.58
C GLY A 153 -9.81 10.10 13.05
N VAL A 154 -9.06 10.69 13.98
CA VAL A 154 -7.87 10.05 14.58
C VAL A 154 -8.25 8.77 15.33
N LEU A 155 -9.27 8.82 16.20
CA LEU A 155 -9.71 7.65 16.96
C LEU A 155 -10.17 6.50 16.03
N LEU A 156 -10.99 6.80 15.04
CA LEU A 156 -11.46 5.78 14.09
C LEU A 156 -10.33 5.23 13.21
N SER A 157 -9.38 6.08 12.82
CA SER A 157 -8.23 5.70 11.98
C SER A 157 -7.28 4.70 12.66
N MET A 158 -7.33 4.56 13.98
CA MET A 158 -6.58 3.52 14.70
C MET A 158 -7.10 2.10 14.42
N TRP A 159 -8.37 1.97 14.03
CA TRP A 159 -9.06 0.67 13.89
C TRP A 159 -9.54 0.40 12.46
N ILE A 160 -9.77 1.45 11.69
CA ILE A 160 -10.36 1.38 10.35
C ILE A 160 -9.40 2.06 9.37
N SER A 161 -9.44 1.65 8.09
CA SER A 161 -8.61 2.30 7.06
C SER A 161 -8.97 3.79 6.91
N ASN A 162 -7.97 4.64 6.67
CA ASN A 162 -8.15 6.08 6.53
C ASN A 162 -9.17 6.45 5.43
N MET A 163 -9.23 5.65 4.34
CA MET A 163 -10.21 5.84 3.27
C MET A 163 -11.64 5.61 3.75
N ALA A 164 -11.86 4.57 4.57
CA ALA A 164 -13.17 4.30 5.14
C ALA A 164 -13.59 5.38 6.13
N VAL A 165 -12.66 5.88 6.96
CA VAL A 165 -12.91 7.01 7.88
C VAL A 165 -13.27 8.27 7.09
N ALA A 166 -12.51 8.61 6.05
CA ALA A 166 -12.78 9.76 5.20
C ALA A 166 -14.17 9.68 4.53
N ALA A 167 -14.52 8.48 4.02
CA ALA A 167 -15.84 8.25 3.43
C ALA A 167 -17.00 8.39 4.44
N MET A 168 -16.76 7.98 5.71
CA MET A 168 -17.76 8.13 6.79
C MET A 168 -17.95 9.58 7.24
N LEU A 169 -16.85 10.35 7.23
CA LEU A 169 -16.86 11.75 7.64
C LEU A 169 -17.33 12.70 6.52
N MET A 170 -17.28 12.25 5.26
CA MET A 170 -17.76 13.03 4.14
C MET A 170 -19.28 13.13 4.19
N PRO A 171 -19.88 14.35 4.23
CA PRO A 171 -21.32 14.49 4.19
C PRO A 171 -21.82 13.94 2.85
N TRP A 172 -22.67 12.92 2.90
CA TRP A 172 -23.36 12.41 1.72
C TRP A 172 -24.30 13.53 1.21
N PRO A 173 -24.22 13.91 -0.08
CA PRO A 173 -25.20 14.82 -0.63
C PRO A 173 -26.59 14.16 -0.50
N SER A 174 -27.40 14.67 0.43
CA SER A 174 -28.80 14.31 0.52
C SER A 174 -29.48 14.83 -0.75
N GLY A 175 -29.67 13.91 -1.75
CA GLY A 175 -30.52 14.16 -2.89
C GLY A 175 -31.98 14.21 -2.48
#